data_a0ca92cbe96c6aab90d9ee56587fe4d9
#
_entry.id   a0ca92cbe96c6aab90d9ee56587fe4d9
#
_cell.length_a   1.000
_cell.length_b   1.000
_cell.length_c   1.000
_cell.angle_alpha   90.00
_cell.angle_beta   90.00
_cell.angle_gamma   90.00
#
_symmetry.space_group_name_H-M   'P 1'
#
loop_
_entity.id
_entity.type
_entity.pdbx_description
1 polymer ?
#
loop_
_entity_poly.entity_id
_entity_poly.type
_entity_poly.pdbx_seq_one_letter_code
_entity_poly.pdbx_strand_id
1 'polypeptide(L)'
;MPGLNVSLSFFFATFALCEGARRASKALLPVGAYEGFAREAMRTLVELGPWAGGFGPDLLLTLLFLLFLAHGVTLDGASANPTVSLQEFLMAEESLPGTLLKLAAQGLGMQAACTLTRLCWAWELSDLHLLQSLMAQSCSSALRTSVPHGALVEAACAFCFHLTLLHLRHSPPAYSVPAMALLVTVTAYTAGPFTSAFFNPALAASVTFACSGHTLLEYVQVYWLGPLTGMVLAVLLHQGRLPRLFQRNLFYSQKNKYRAPRGKLAPALGDTQTPAKGSSGQEPGRSRVEGPHSS
;
A
#
# COMPACT_ATOMS: atom_id res chain seq x y z
N MET A 1 -0.99 33.72 -14.08
CA MET A 1 -0.29 32.78 -13.19
C MET A 1 0.88 32.11 -13.94
N PRO A 2 1.94 32.81 -14.26
CA PRO A 2 3.04 32.25 -15.07
C PRO A 2 3.76 31.09 -14.37
N GLY A 3 3.90 31.13 -13.04
CA GLY A 3 4.60 30.06 -12.29
C GLY A 3 3.92 28.69 -12.29
N LEU A 4 2.58 28.65 -12.32
CA LEU A 4 1.83 27.39 -12.41
C LEU A 4 2.07 26.70 -13.74
N ASN A 5 2.06 27.45 -14.84
CA ASN A 5 2.29 26.90 -16.17
C ASN A 5 3.68 26.26 -16.29
N VAL A 6 4.71 26.91 -15.73
CA VAL A 6 6.08 26.38 -15.74
C VAL A 6 6.17 25.09 -14.91
N SER A 7 5.61 25.09 -13.69
CA SER A 7 5.61 23.90 -12.83
C SER A 7 4.84 22.74 -13.45
N LEU A 8 3.66 22.98 -14.04
CA LEU A 8 2.90 21.96 -14.75
C LEU A 8 3.64 21.46 -15.99
N SER A 9 4.27 22.34 -16.76
CA SER A 9 5.07 21.93 -17.93
C SER A 9 6.24 21.04 -17.53
N PHE A 10 6.94 21.38 -16.45
CA PHE A 10 8.00 20.54 -15.91
C PHE A 10 7.47 19.18 -15.43
N PHE A 11 6.35 19.18 -14.72
CA PHE A 11 5.70 17.94 -14.29
C PHE A 11 5.35 17.04 -15.48
N PHE A 12 4.67 17.57 -16.50
CA PHE A 12 4.31 16.80 -17.69
C PHE A 12 5.53 16.32 -18.49
N ALA A 13 6.59 17.14 -18.59
CA ALA A 13 7.83 16.73 -19.23
C ALA A 13 8.51 15.58 -18.47
N THR A 14 8.61 15.68 -17.15
CA THR A 14 9.16 14.61 -16.30
C THR A 14 8.31 13.35 -16.41
N PHE A 15 6.98 13.46 -16.34
CA PHE A 15 6.07 12.35 -16.52
C PHE A 15 6.24 11.66 -17.88
N ALA A 16 6.31 12.43 -18.97
CA ALA A 16 6.49 11.90 -20.32
C ALA A 16 7.84 11.20 -20.50
N LEU A 17 8.91 11.78 -19.94
CA LEU A 17 10.25 11.17 -19.95
C LEU A 17 10.27 9.84 -19.16
N CYS A 18 9.69 9.82 -17.98
CA CYS A 18 9.61 8.60 -17.15
C CYS A 18 8.75 7.53 -17.81
N GLU A 19 7.63 7.92 -18.43
CA GLU A 19 6.78 6.99 -19.18
C GLU A 19 7.51 6.44 -20.42
N GLY A 20 8.22 7.28 -21.15
CA GLY A 20 9.07 6.88 -22.27
C GLY A 20 10.18 5.92 -21.84
N ALA A 21 10.89 6.23 -20.75
CA ALA A 21 11.93 5.38 -20.19
C ALA A 21 11.37 4.03 -19.69
N ARG A 22 10.17 4.04 -19.07
CA ARG A 22 9.46 2.83 -18.64
C ARG A 22 9.08 1.95 -19.84
N ARG A 23 8.56 2.52 -20.91
CA ARG A 23 8.24 1.76 -22.14
C ARG A 23 9.50 1.21 -22.80
N ALA A 24 10.56 2.01 -22.83
CA ALA A 24 11.86 1.56 -23.35
C ALA A 24 12.43 0.41 -22.51
N SER A 25 12.37 0.50 -21.18
CA SER A 25 12.85 -0.58 -20.31
C SER A 25 12.07 -1.88 -20.47
N LYS A 26 10.74 -1.81 -20.68
CA LYS A 26 9.91 -2.98 -21.01
C LYS A 26 10.29 -3.63 -22.34
N ALA A 27 10.72 -2.82 -23.31
CA ALA A 27 11.10 -3.32 -24.63
C ALA A 27 12.53 -3.86 -24.68
N LEU A 28 13.44 -3.32 -23.87
CA LEU A 28 14.87 -3.59 -23.94
C LEU A 28 15.37 -4.55 -22.85
N LEU A 29 14.71 -4.60 -21.69
CA LEU A 29 15.15 -5.44 -20.58
C LEU A 29 14.36 -6.75 -20.54
N PRO A 30 15.02 -7.88 -20.23
CA PRO A 30 14.32 -9.15 -20.05
C PRO A 30 13.33 -9.04 -18.89
N VAL A 31 12.20 -9.73 -19.04
CA VAL A 31 11.15 -9.80 -18.00
C VAL A 31 11.75 -10.36 -16.73
N GLY A 32 11.72 -9.58 -15.65
CA GLY A 32 12.27 -10.00 -14.36
C GLY A 32 12.62 -8.83 -13.44
N ALA A 33 13.58 -9.07 -12.53
CA ALA A 33 13.96 -8.13 -11.48
C ALA A 33 14.41 -6.74 -12.00
N TYR A 34 15.13 -6.71 -13.12
CA TYR A 34 15.60 -5.44 -13.71
C TYR A 34 14.47 -4.56 -14.25
N GLU A 35 13.44 -5.16 -14.86
CA GLU A 35 12.25 -4.44 -15.31
C GLU A 35 11.47 -3.89 -14.11
N GLY A 36 11.30 -4.71 -13.06
CA GLY A 36 10.67 -4.30 -11.80
C GLY A 36 11.42 -3.15 -11.14
N PHE A 37 12.75 -3.24 -11.09
CA PHE A 37 13.61 -2.18 -10.59
C PHE A 37 13.44 -0.85 -11.36
N ALA A 38 13.50 -0.91 -12.69
CA ALA A 38 13.36 0.29 -13.53
C ALA A 38 11.96 0.94 -13.36
N ARG A 39 10.90 0.13 -13.30
CA ARG A 39 9.54 0.64 -13.06
C ARG A 39 9.42 1.36 -11.72
N GLU A 40 9.94 0.75 -10.66
CA GLU A 40 9.87 1.31 -9.30
C GLU A 40 10.67 2.61 -9.19
N ALA A 41 11.88 2.65 -9.74
CA ALA A 41 12.71 3.86 -9.75
C ALA A 41 12.04 5.00 -10.53
N MET A 42 11.47 4.71 -11.71
CA MET A 42 10.77 5.71 -12.52
C MET A 42 9.50 6.23 -11.85
N ARG A 43 8.74 5.37 -11.18
CA ARG A 43 7.57 5.79 -10.42
C ARG A 43 7.96 6.72 -9.28
N THR A 44 8.96 6.33 -8.49
CA THR A 44 9.45 7.13 -7.37
C THR A 44 9.91 8.51 -7.84
N LEU A 45 10.58 8.58 -9.00
CA LEU A 45 10.99 9.84 -9.60
C LEU A 45 9.79 10.75 -9.93
N VAL A 46 8.71 10.19 -10.45
CA VAL A 46 7.50 10.97 -10.79
C VAL A 46 6.73 11.39 -9.54
N GLU A 47 6.55 10.50 -8.57
CA GLU A 47 5.78 10.78 -7.34
C GLU A 47 6.46 11.82 -6.45
N LEU A 48 7.79 11.77 -6.36
CA LEU A 48 8.58 12.67 -5.52
C LEU A 48 9.00 13.96 -6.26
N GLY A 49 8.56 14.13 -7.49
CA GLY A 49 8.84 15.32 -8.30
C GLY A 49 8.27 16.60 -7.70
N PRO A 50 8.53 17.75 -8.33
CA PRO A 50 8.39 19.08 -7.73
C PRO A 50 6.94 19.45 -7.41
N TRP A 51 6.55 19.34 -6.17
CA TRP A 51 5.29 19.84 -5.67
C TRP A 51 5.40 21.31 -5.30
N ALA A 52 4.62 22.13 -5.97
CA ALA A 52 4.62 23.56 -5.79
C ALA A 52 3.88 23.97 -4.51
N GLY A 53 4.60 24.26 -3.45
CA GLY A 53 4.07 24.77 -2.19
C GLY A 53 3.53 26.21 -2.20
N GLY A 54 3.37 26.84 -3.38
CA GLY A 54 2.93 28.23 -3.51
C GLY A 54 1.45 28.43 -3.85
N PHE A 55 0.68 27.34 -3.96
CA PHE A 55 -0.75 27.35 -4.30
C PHE A 55 -1.60 27.13 -3.07
N GLY A 56 -2.78 27.73 -3.01
CA GLY A 56 -3.72 27.50 -1.90
C GLY A 56 -4.07 26.01 -1.72
N PRO A 57 -4.53 25.61 -0.52
CA PRO A 57 -4.76 24.21 -0.17
C PRO A 57 -5.75 23.51 -1.11
N ASP A 58 -6.76 24.24 -1.60
CA ASP A 58 -7.79 23.66 -2.48
C ASP A 58 -7.22 23.23 -3.83
N LEU A 59 -6.36 24.06 -4.43
CA LEU A 59 -5.71 23.70 -5.69
C LEU A 59 -4.71 22.56 -5.49
N LEU A 60 -3.95 22.59 -4.39
CA LEU A 60 -3.00 21.52 -4.05
C LEU A 60 -3.70 20.17 -3.89
N LEU A 61 -4.81 20.13 -3.15
CA LEU A 61 -5.59 18.90 -2.94
C LEU A 61 -6.23 18.41 -4.25
N THR A 62 -6.72 19.31 -5.08
CA THR A 62 -7.25 18.94 -6.40
C THR A 62 -6.17 18.35 -7.30
N LEU A 63 -4.98 18.96 -7.34
CA LEU A 63 -3.85 18.44 -8.11
C LEU A 63 -3.35 17.09 -7.56
N LEU A 64 -3.33 16.93 -6.25
CA LEU A 64 -2.98 15.67 -5.59
C LEU A 64 -3.95 14.55 -6.00
N PHE A 65 -5.26 14.82 -5.94
CA PHE A 65 -6.27 13.85 -6.37
C PHE A 65 -6.08 13.45 -7.83
N LEU A 66 -5.93 14.43 -8.73
CA LEU A 66 -5.73 14.18 -10.16
C LEU A 66 -4.41 13.42 -10.43
N LEU A 67 -3.36 13.73 -9.69
CA LEU A 67 -2.08 13.01 -9.78
C LEU A 67 -2.26 11.53 -9.44
N PHE A 68 -2.92 11.21 -8.32
CA PHE A 68 -3.13 9.82 -7.92
C PHE A 68 -4.06 9.08 -8.88
N LEU A 69 -5.03 9.75 -9.49
CA LEU A 69 -5.82 9.18 -10.59
C LEU A 69 -4.92 8.82 -11.79
N ALA A 70 -4.09 9.76 -12.24
CA ALA A 70 -3.18 9.52 -13.36
C ALA A 70 -2.18 8.40 -13.06
N HIS A 71 -1.58 8.40 -11.87
CA HIS A 71 -0.64 7.36 -11.43
C HIS A 71 -1.29 5.98 -11.36
N GLY A 72 -2.48 5.87 -10.80
CA GLY A 72 -3.18 4.60 -10.67
C GLY A 72 -3.52 3.95 -12.00
N VAL A 73 -3.67 4.75 -13.06
CA VAL A 73 -3.96 4.25 -14.42
C VAL A 73 -2.68 3.94 -15.20
N THR A 74 -1.58 4.69 -14.97
CA THR A 74 -0.43 4.68 -15.88
C THR A 74 0.77 3.87 -15.37
N LEU A 75 0.92 3.66 -14.07
CA LEU A 75 2.17 3.18 -13.49
C LEU A 75 2.23 1.68 -13.14
N ASP A 76 1.35 0.85 -13.73
CA ASP A 76 1.44 -0.62 -13.72
C ASP A 76 1.76 -1.26 -12.35
N GLY A 77 1.20 -0.73 -11.27
CA GLY A 77 1.33 -1.33 -9.93
C GLY A 77 2.67 -1.11 -9.20
N ALA A 78 3.61 -0.33 -9.74
CA ALA A 78 4.77 0.11 -8.96
C ALA A 78 4.32 0.98 -7.78
N SER A 79 4.94 0.89 -6.61
CA SER A 79 4.40 1.47 -5.38
C SER A 79 5.08 2.77 -4.92
N ALA A 80 6.34 2.99 -5.26
CA ALA A 80 7.17 4.11 -4.79
C ALA A 80 7.11 4.35 -3.27
N ASN A 81 6.69 3.34 -2.51
CA ASN A 81 6.51 3.41 -1.08
C ASN A 81 7.12 2.17 -0.41
N PRO A 82 8.16 2.32 0.42
CA PRO A 82 8.82 1.20 1.09
C PRO A 82 7.87 0.33 1.91
N THR A 83 6.85 0.92 2.54
CA THR A 83 5.90 0.15 3.35
C THR A 83 5.00 -0.76 2.51
N VAL A 84 4.69 -0.37 1.25
CA VAL A 84 3.95 -1.24 0.33
C VAL A 84 4.80 -2.42 -0.11
N SER A 85 6.08 -2.20 -0.45
CA SER A 85 6.99 -3.30 -0.78
C SER A 85 7.19 -4.28 0.37
N LEU A 86 7.24 -3.77 1.61
CA LEU A 86 7.28 -4.61 2.81
C LEU A 86 5.95 -5.34 3.08
N GLN A 87 4.81 -4.70 2.78
CA GLN A 87 3.50 -5.37 2.84
C GLN A 87 3.44 -6.56 1.89
N GLU A 88 3.86 -6.39 0.63
CA GLU A 88 3.90 -7.47 -0.37
C GLU A 88 4.79 -8.64 0.10
N PHE A 89 5.93 -8.33 0.72
CA PHE A 89 6.78 -9.35 1.34
C PHE A 89 6.08 -10.09 2.50
N LEU A 90 5.42 -9.36 3.41
CA LEU A 90 4.69 -9.97 4.54
C LEU A 90 3.48 -10.80 4.09
N MET A 91 2.91 -10.47 2.95
CA MET A 91 1.83 -11.22 2.31
C MET A 91 2.34 -12.44 1.52
N ALA A 92 3.66 -12.67 1.47
CA ALA A 92 4.34 -13.70 0.69
C ALA A 92 4.10 -13.58 -0.83
N GLU A 93 3.89 -12.37 -1.32
CA GLU A 93 3.67 -12.08 -2.74
C GLU A 93 4.96 -11.74 -3.46
N GLU A 94 5.96 -11.28 -2.69
CA GLU A 94 7.27 -10.93 -3.19
C GLU A 94 8.35 -11.67 -2.41
N SER A 95 9.44 -12.01 -3.08
CA SER A 95 10.62 -12.62 -2.49
C SER A 95 11.48 -11.58 -1.75
N LEU A 96 12.27 -12.02 -0.76
CA LEU A 96 13.20 -11.12 -0.08
C LEU A 96 14.17 -10.40 -1.05
N PRO A 97 14.82 -11.07 -2.02
CA PRO A 97 15.65 -10.39 -2.99
C PRO A 97 14.89 -9.37 -3.85
N GLY A 98 13.65 -9.70 -4.27
CA GLY A 98 12.79 -8.79 -5.02
C GLY A 98 12.40 -7.56 -4.20
N THR A 99 12.04 -7.75 -2.93
CA THR A 99 11.74 -6.64 -2.01
C THR A 99 12.93 -5.72 -1.80
N LEU A 100 14.12 -6.28 -1.55
CA LEU A 100 15.36 -5.49 -1.40
C LEU A 100 15.68 -4.70 -2.67
N LEU A 101 15.46 -5.29 -3.83
CA LEU A 101 15.66 -4.61 -5.12
C LEU A 101 14.67 -3.46 -5.32
N LYS A 102 13.38 -3.66 -4.95
CA LYS A 102 12.37 -2.59 -4.97
C LYS A 102 12.75 -1.44 -4.03
N LEU A 103 13.19 -1.74 -2.80
CA LEU A 103 13.62 -0.72 -1.84
C LEU A 103 14.84 0.06 -2.36
N ALA A 104 15.81 -0.60 -2.96
CA ALA A 104 16.95 0.06 -3.59
C ALA A 104 16.52 0.95 -4.77
N ALA A 105 15.60 0.47 -5.60
CA ALA A 105 15.04 1.24 -6.72
C ALA A 105 14.33 2.51 -6.23
N GLN A 106 13.53 2.40 -5.18
CA GLN A 106 12.84 3.54 -4.57
C GLN A 106 13.82 4.57 -4.01
N GLY A 107 14.88 4.11 -3.32
CA GLY A 107 15.94 4.99 -2.82
C GLY A 107 16.68 5.75 -3.94
N LEU A 108 17.03 5.08 -5.02
CA LEU A 108 17.67 5.70 -6.19
C LEU A 108 16.71 6.66 -6.90
N GLY A 109 15.45 6.27 -7.10
CA GLY A 109 14.43 7.12 -7.69
C GLY A 109 14.18 8.39 -6.87
N MET A 110 14.11 8.27 -5.54
CA MET A 110 14.02 9.39 -4.61
C MET A 110 15.20 10.35 -4.76
N GLN A 111 16.42 9.83 -4.74
CA GLN A 111 17.63 10.66 -4.89
C GLN A 111 17.67 11.38 -6.24
N ALA A 112 17.31 10.69 -7.31
CA ALA A 112 17.22 11.29 -8.65
C ALA A 112 16.13 12.38 -8.70
N ALA A 113 14.97 12.15 -8.10
CA ALA A 113 13.88 13.12 -8.02
C ALA A 113 14.30 14.39 -7.28
N CYS A 114 14.92 14.26 -6.10
CA CYS A 114 15.41 15.39 -5.32
C CYS A 114 16.43 16.21 -6.12
N THR A 115 17.38 15.54 -6.78
CA THR A 115 18.40 16.20 -7.60
C THR A 115 17.79 16.94 -8.78
N LEU A 116 16.90 16.30 -9.53
CA LEU A 116 16.23 16.89 -10.68
C LEU A 116 15.37 18.09 -10.29
N THR A 117 14.64 18.00 -9.18
CA THR A 117 13.80 19.08 -8.66
C THR A 117 14.65 20.31 -8.28
N ARG A 118 15.75 20.10 -7.57
CA ARG A 118 16.67 21.20 -7.18
C ARG A 118 17.31 21.85 -8.41
N LEU A 119 17.70 21.06 -9.42
CA LEU A 119 18.21 21.60 -10.69
C LEU A 119 17.15 22.44 -11.40
N CYS A 120 15.90 21.96 -11.44
CA CYS A 120 14.81 22.71 -12.06
C CYS A 120 14.56 24.05 -11.35
N TRP A 121 14.56 24.08 -10.02
CA TRP A 121 14.41 25.33 -9.27
C TRP A 121 15.60 26.28 -9.48
N ALA A 122 16.82 25.73 -9.60
CA ALA A 122 18.02 26.52 -9.87
C ALA A 122 18.01 27.21 -11.26
N TRP A 123 17.17 26.77 -12.19
CA TRP A 123 17.01 27.44 -13.47
C TRP A 123 16.17 28.73 -13.39
N GLU A 124 15.50 28.98 -12.25
CA GLU A 124 14.74 30.21 -11.97
C GLU A 124 13.77 30.60 -13.09
N LEU A 125 13.14 29.63 -13.74
CA LEU A 125 12.24 29.83 -14.88
C LEU A 125 10.96 30.61 -14.51
N SER A 126 10.72 30.84 -13.23
CA SER A 126 9.62 31.63 -12.70
C SER A 126 9.95 32.11 -11.28
N ASP A 127 9.28 33.20 -10.84
CA ASP A 127 9.37 33.70 -9.45
C ASP A 127 9.05 32.63 -8.42
N LEU A 128 8.19 31.68 -8.79
CA LEU A 128 7.86 30.56 -7.95
C LEU A 128 9.04 29.59 -7.76
N HIS A 129 9.82 29.33 -8.82
CA HIS A 129 11.03 28.50 -8.73
C HIS A 129 12.10 29.17 -7.87
N LEU A 130 12.27 30.49 -7.99
CA LEU A 130 13.16 31.25 -7.12
C LEU A 130 12.74 31.14 -5.66
N LEU A 131 11.44 31.34 -5.37
CA LEU A 131 10.90 31.19 -4.02
C LEU A 131 11.11 29.78 -3.47
N GLN A 132 10.87 28.75 -4.27
CA GLN A 132 11.08 27.36 -3.86
C GLN A 132 12.55 27.04 -3.62
N SER A 133 13.46 27.58 -4.44
CA SER A 133 14.90 27.45 -4.24
C SER A 133 15.34 28.06 -2.90
N LEU A 134 14.84 29.25 -2.59
CA LEU A 134 15.11 29.91 -1.30
C LEU A 134 14.50 29.15 -0.11
N MET A 135 13.27 28.67 -0.23
CA MET A 135 12.60 27.88 0.80
C MET A 135 13.31 26.54 1.03
N ALA A 136 13.85 25.91 -0.02
CA ALA A 136 14.59 24.66 0.12
C ALA A 136 15.92 24.83 0.87
N GLN A 137 16.51 26.01 0.85
CA GLN A 137 17.73 26.34 1.63
C GLN A 137 17.42 26.58 3.11
N SER A 138 16.22 27.08 3.43
CA SER A 138 15.79 27.41 4.80
C SER A 138 14.64 26.53 5.28
N CYS A 139 14.51 25.30 4.74
CA CYS A 139 13.40 24.44 5.06
C CYS A 139 13.43 24.00 6.54
N SER A 140 12.24 23.85 7.11
CA SER A 140 12.02 23.32 8.46
C SER A 140 11.35 21.94 8.43
N SER A 141 11.41 21.23 9.54
CA SER A 141 10.76 19.92 9.69
C SER A 141 9.26 19.99 9.35
N ALA A 142 8.75 18.97 8.69
CA ALA A 142 7.32 18.79 8.42
C ALA A 142 6.53 18.39 9.68
N LEU A 143 7.21 17.95 10.75
CA LEU A 143 6.58 17.57 12.00
C LEU A 143 6.19 18.84 12.80
N ARG A 144 4.88 19.04 12.97
CA ARG A 144 4.29 20.19 13.68
C ARG A 144 3.59 19.80 14.97
N THR A 145 3.91 18.63 15.51
CA THR A 145 3.33 18.07 16.71
C THR A 145 4.39 17.30 17.50
N SER A 146 4.03 16.77 18.68
CA SER A 146 4.95 15.91 19.44
C SER A 146 5.25 14.61 18.69
N VAL A 147 6.44 14.07 18.87
CA VAL A 147 6.90 12.84 18.20
C VAL A 147 5.93 11.64 18.40
N PRO A 148 5.45 11.34 19.62
CA PRO A 148 4.50 10.25 19.82
C PRO A 148 3.17 10.47 19.08
N HIS A 149 2.65 11.70 19.09
CA HIS A 149 1.43 12.05 18.38
C HIS A 149 1.63 11.97 16.87
N GLY A 150 2.76 12.49 16.36
CA GLY A 150 3.11 12.38 14.95
C GLY A 150 3.24 10.93 14.48
N ALA A 151 3.88 10.06 15.26
CA ALA A 151 3.98 8.64 14.97
C ALA A 151 2.59 7.94 14.94
N LEU A 152 1.69 8.32 15.85
CA LEU A 152 0.32 7.81 15.86
C LEU A 152 -0.48 8.28 14.63
N VAL A 153 -0.34 9.55 14.24
CA VAL A 153 -0.99 10.11 13.03
C VAL A 153 -0.52 9.37 11.79
N GLU A 154 0.78 9.22 11.60
CA GLU A 154 1.36 8.49 10.48
C GLU A 154 0.95 7.00 10.48
N ALA A 155 0.87 6.37 11.67
CA ALA A 155 0.39 5.00 11.81
C ALA A 155 -1.09 4.86 11.40
N ALA A 156 -1.94 5.81 11.81
CA ALA A 156 -3.36 5.80 11.45
C ALA A 156 -3.57 6.00 9.93
N CYS A 157 -2.85 6.94 9.33
CA CYS A 157 -2.87 7.17 7.88
C CYS A 157 -2.40 5.93 7.12
N ALA A 158 -1.27 5.34 7.52
CA ALA A 158 -0.74 4.13 6.92
C ALA A 158 -1.69 2.94 7.10
N PHE A 159 -2.30 2.79 8.27
CA PHE A 159 -3.30 1.74 8.50
C PHE A 159 -4.47 1.83 7.53
N CYS A 160 -5.07 3.02 7.40
CA CYS A 160 -6.17 3.24 6.47
C CYS A 160 -5.75 2.98 5.02
N PHE A 161 -4.56 3.48 4.63
CA PHE A 161 -4.02 3.30 3.29
C PHE A 161 -3.79 1.82 2.96
N HIS A 162 -3.07 1.10 3.80
CA HIS A 162 -2.76 -0.32 3.59
C HIS A 162 -4.00 -1.22 3.66
N LEU A 163 -4.92 -0.93 4.57
CA LEU A 163 -6.16 -1.69 4.67
C LEU A 163 -7.02 -1.51 3.41
N THR A 164 -7.14 -0.28 2.91
CA THR A 164 -7.85 0.01 1.68
C THR A 164 -7.18 -0.64 0.48
N LEU A 165 -5.85 -0.56 0.39
CA LEU A 165 -5.07 -1.20 -0.67
C LEU A 165 -5.31 -2.72 -0.70
N LEU A 166 -5.26 -3.39 0.46
CA LEU A 166 -5.52 -4.83 0.58
C LEU A 166 -6.96 -5.19 0.24
N HIS A 167 -7.92 -4.36 0.65
CA HIS A 167 -9.33 -4.61 0.39
C HIS A 167 -9.70 -4.44 -1.10
N LEU A 168 -9.13 -3.43 -1.75
CA LEU A 168 -9.39 -3.11 -3.15
C LEU A 168 -8.49 -3.86 -4.15
N ARG A 169 -7.61 -4.73 -3.67
CA ARG A 169 -6.60 -5.41 -4.48
C ARG A 169 -7.16 -6.14 -5.70
N HIS A 170 -8.33 -6.79 -5.55
CA HIS A 170 -9.00 -7.55 -6.61
C HIS A 170 -10.12 -6.77 -7.29
N SER A 171 -10.29 -5.49 -6.93
CA SER A 171 -11.31 -4.63 -7.52
C SER A 171 -10.84 -4.08 -8.86
N PRO A 172 -11.77 -3.84 -9.81
CA PRO A 172 -11.43 -3.21 -11.08
C PRO A 172 -10.76 -1.84 -10.87
N PRO A 173 -9.79 -1.43 -11.72
CA PRO A 173 -9.12 -0.14 -11.62
C PRO A 173 -10.06 1.06 -11.59
N ALA A 174 -11.22 0.95 -12.23
CA ALA A 174 -12.26 1.99 -12.23
C ALA A 174 -12.77 2.35 -10.83
N TYR A 175 -12.70 1.42 -9.87
CA TYR A 175 -13.09 1.64 -8.47
C TYR A 175 -11.88 1.83 -7.55
N SER A 176 -10.84 1.02 -7.71
CA SER A 176 -9.68 1.04 -6.81
C SER A 176 -8.87 2.33 -6.96
N VAL A 177 -8.68 2.81 -8.17
CA VAL A 177 -7.88 4.02 -8.42
C VAL A 177 -8.54 5.27 -7.81
N PRO A 178 -9.80 5.61 -8.10
CA PRO A 178 -10.42 6.80 -7.49
C PRO A 178 -10.60 6.67 -5.98
N ALA A 179 -10.84 5.46 -5.44
CA ALA A 179 -10.94 5.26 -4.00
C ALA A 179 -9.59 5.52 -3.31
N MET A 180 -8.48 5.05 -3.86
CA MET A 180 -7.13 5.33 -3.34
C MET A 180 -6.77 6.81 -3.48
N ALA A 181 -7.08 7.44 -4.61
CA ALA A 181 -6.84 8.87 -4.81
C ALA A 181 -7.62 9.71 -3.79
N LEU A 182 -8.89 9.39 -3.57
CA LEU A 182 -9.73 10.06 -2.57
C LEU A 182 -9.16 9.88 -1.15
N LEU A 183 -8.79 8.64 -0.78
CA LEU A 183 -8.22 8.35 0.53
C LEU A 183 -6.97 9.18 0.80
N VAL A 184 -6.02 9.20 -0.15
CA VAL A 184 -4.77 9.99 -0.01
C VAL A 184 -5.08 11.48 0.11
N THR A 185 -6.04 11.98 -0.67
CA THR A 185 -6.43 13.40 -0.59
C THR A 185 -7.07 13.74 0.75
N VAL A 186 -7.96 12.90 1.26
CA VAL A 186 -8.60 13.08 2.58
C VAL A 186 -7.57 13.00 3.71
N THR A 187 -6.64 12.06 3.65
CA THR A 187 -5.57 11.96 4.67
C THR A 187 -4.62 13.16 4.60
N ALA A 188 -4.27 13.64 3.41
CA ALA A 188 -3.48 14.85 3.25
C ALA A 188 -4.18 16.10 3.83
N TYR A 189 -5.49 16.21 3.66
CA TYR A 189 -6.28 17.30 4.23
C TYR A 189 -6.36 17.23 5.76
N THR A 190 -6.67 16.05 6.30
CA THR A 190 -6.95 15.89 7.73
C THR A 190 -5.70 15.78 8.59
N ALA A 191 -4.69 15.06 8.15
CA ALA A 191 -3.46 14.78 8.90
C ALA A 191 -2.26 15.64 8.45
N GLY A 192 -2.36 16.26 7.28
CA GLY A 192 -1.31 17.15 6.74
C GLY A 192 -0.85 18.25 7.68
N PRO A 193 -1.74 18.94 8.42
CA PRO A 193 -1.35 19.97 9.39
C PRO A 193 -0.44 19.47 10.53
N PHE A 194 -0.41 18.17 10.82
CA PHE A 194 0.37 17.60 11.93
C PHE A 194 1.73 17.06 11.48
N THR A 195 1.75 16.29 10.37
CA THR A 195 2.93 15.52 9.93
C THR A 195 3.17 15.61 8.43
N SER A 196 2.32 16.33 7.70
CA SER A 196 2.17 16.30 6.23
C SER A 196 1.60 14.99 5.69
N ALA A 197 1.19 14.05 6.55
CA ALA A 197 0.54 12.80 6.21
C ALA A 197 1.29 12.03 5.10
N PHE A 198 2.56 11.83 5.30
CA PHE A 198 3.38 11.15 4.28
C PHE A 198 3.08 9.65 4.18
N PHE A 199 2.87 8.96 5.31
CA PHE A 199 2.77 7.50 5.46
C PHE A 199 3.62 6.71 4.44
N ASN A 200 4.63 7.37 3.90
CA ASN A 200 5.61 6.90 2.94
C ASN A 200 7.01 7.37 3.38
N PRO A 201 7.86 6.49 3.90
CA PRO A 201 9.19 6.85 4.36
C PRO A 201 10.08 7.47 3.30
N ALA A 202 9.96 7.05 2.03
CA ALA A 202 10.74 7.62 0.94
C ALA A 202 10.31 9.06 0.64
N LEU A 203 9.00 9.33 0.63
CA LEU A 203 8.47 10.68 0.46
C LEU A 203 8.89 11.58 1.63
N ALA A 204 8.77 11.11 2.87
CA ALA A 204 9.22 11.86 4.04
C ALA A 204 10.72 12.18 3.98
N ALA A 205 11.55 11.22 3.55
CA ALA A 205 12.98 11.46 3.39
C ALA A 205 13.30 12.56 2.36
N SER A 206 12.56 12.59 1.25
CA SER A 206 12.79 13.57 0.19
C SER A 206 12.40 14.99 0.59
N VAL A 207 11.35 15.14 1.41
CA VAL A 207 10.76 16.43 1.74
C VAL A 207 11.30 16.98 3.05
N THR A 208 11.43 16.16 4.10
CA THR A 208 11.69 16.66 5.45
C THR A 208 13.06 16.30 6.02
N PHE A 209 13.68 15.20 5.59
CA PHE A 209 14.94 14.74 6.18
C PHE A 209 16.12 15.68 5.92
N ALA A 210 16.14 16.33 4.75
CA ALA A 210 17.19 17.32 4.43
C ALA A 210 16.98 18.68 5.10
N CYS A 211 15.88 18.89 5.83
CA CYS A 211 15.52 20.15 6.47
C CYS A 211 16.03 20.20 7.91
N SER A 212 16.26 21.41 8.41
CA SER A 212 16.62 21.64 9.81
C SER A 212 15.41 21.43 10.75
N GLY A 213 15.67 21.17 12.02
CA GLY A 213 14.65 21.18 13.09
C GLY A 213 14.13 19.81 13.50
N HIS A 214 14.71 18.70 13.03
CA HIS A 214 14.45 17.37 13.57
C HIS A 214 15.71 16.51 13.60
N THR A 215 15.71 15.51 14.46
CA THR A 215 16.79 14.53 14.58
C THR A 215 16.48 13.31 13.71
N LEU A 216 17.51 12.54 13.37
CA LEU A 216 17.34 11.25 12.68
C LEU A 216 16.42 10.32 13.48
N LEU A 217 16.50 10.34 14.80
CA LEU A 217 15.68 9.51 15.68
C LEU A 217 14.18 9.87 15.55
N GLU A 218 13.85 11.15 15.55
CA GLU A 218 12.47 11.64 15.34
C GLU A 218 11.95 11.24 13.96
N TYR A 219 12.78 11.38 12.92
CA TYR A 219 12.42 10.92 11.58
C TYR A 219 12.10 9.42 11.53
N VAL A 220 12.94 8.58 12.14
CA VAL A 220 12.72 7.13 12.19
C VAL A 220 11.46 6.79 12.98
N GLN A 221 11.25 7.44 14.13
CA GLN A 221 10.07 7.16 14.96
C GLN A 221 8.77 7.56 14.28
N VAL A 222 8.71 8.73 13.66
CA VAL A 222 7.48 9.25 13.06
C VAL A 222 7.24 8.64 11.68
N TYR A 223 8.24 8.65 10.79
CA TYR A 223 8.04 8.35 9.37
C TYR A 223 8.46 6.94 8.93
N TRP A 224 9.03 6.14 9.85
CA TRP A 224 9.26 4.71 9.65
C TRP A 224 8.45 3.86 10.60
N LEU A 225 8.64 4.00 11.91
CA LEU A 225 7.94 3.15 12.88
C LEU A 225 6.43 3.41 12.88
N GLY A 226 5.99 4.67 12.72
CA GLY A 226 4.59 5.00 12.56
C GLY A 226 3.94 4.23 11.40
N PRO A 227 4.34 4.49 10.14
CA PRO A 227 3.78 3.81 8.98
C PRO A 227 3.93 2.29 8.99
N LEU A 228 5.07 1.75 9.45
CA LEU A 228 5.26 0.31 9.58
C LEU A 228 4.27 -0.32 10.57
N THR A 229 4.02 0.34 11.71
CA THR A 229 3.04 -0.11 12.69
C THR A 229 1.64 -0.15 12.07
N GLY A 230 1.24 0.92 11.38
CA GLY A 230 -0.04 0.98 10.68
C GLY A 230 -0.19 -0.12 9.63
N MET A 231 0.83 -0.32 8.82
CA MET A 231 0.88 -1.37 7.79
C MET A 231 0.74 -2.77 8.40
N VAL A 232 1.52 -3.10 9.44
CA VAL A 232 1.47 -4.40 10.10
C VAL A 232 0.07 -4.65 10.70
N LEU A 233 -0.53 -3.66 11.34
CA LEU A 233 -1.89 -3.77 11.88
C LEU A 233 -2.91 -4.01 10.77
N ALA A 234 -2.80 -3.35 9.62
CA ALA A 234 -3.67 -3.56 8.47
C ALA A 234 -3.54 -4.99 7.91
N VAL A 235 -2.32 -5.50 7.77
CA VAL A 235 -2.06 -6.88 7.32
C VAL A 235 -2.64 -7.89 8.31
N LEU A 236 -2.42 -7.72 9.61
CA LEU A 236 -2.95 -8.60 10.65
C LEU A 236 -4.49 -8.61 10.68
N LEU A 237 -5.11 -7.44 10.48
CA LEU A 237 -6.57 -7.34 10.39
C LEU A 237 -7.09 -8.04 9.14
N HIS A 238 -6.50 -7.76 7.98
CA HIS A 238 -6.88 -8.37 6.71
C HIS A 238 -6.75 -9.90 6.72
N GLN A 239 -5.69 -10.43 7.33
CA GLN A 239 -5.48 -11.88 7.49
C GLN A 239 -6.38 -12.53 8.54
N GLY A 240 -7.24 -11.78 9.22
CA GLY A 240 -8.10 -12.27 10.29
C GLY A 240 -7.32 -12.78 11.52
N ARG A 241 -6.07 -12.36 11.71
CA ARG A 241 -5.25 -12.75 12.86
C ARG A 241 -5.56 -11.94 14.11
N LEU A 242 -5.96 -10.68 13.97
CA LEU A 242 -6.35 -9.83 15.11
C LEU A 242 -7.50 -10.42 15.92
N PRO A 243 -8.63 -10.89 15.32
CA PRO A 243 -9.69 -11.53 16.09
C PRO A 243 -9.20 -12.77 16.86
N ARG A 244 -8.27 -13.54 16.30
CA ARG A 244 -7.70 -14.71 16.97
C ARG A 244 -6.81 -14.36 18.17
N LEU A 245 -6.09 -13.25 18.14
CA LEU A 245 -5.32 -12.73 19.26
C LEU A 245 -6.24 -12.28 20.39
N PHE A 246 -7.36 -11.62 20.08
CA PHE A 246 -8.37 -11.24 21.08
C PHE A 246 -9.15 -12.45 21.63
N GLN A 247 -9.37 -13.50 20.83
CA GLN A 247 -10.01 -14.74 21.27
C GLN A 247 -9.15 -15.55 22.26
N ARG A 248 -7.83 -15.38 22.21
CA ARG A 248 -6.90 -15.98 23.20
C ARG A 248 -6.82 -15.18 24.51
N ASN A 249 -7.39 -13.97 24.59
CA ASN A 249 -7.40 -13.19 25.81
C ASN A 249 -8.35 -13.80 26.84
N LEU A 250 -7.95 -13.79 28.12
CA LEU A 250 -8.64 -14.42 29.27
C LEU A 250 -10.14 -14.11 29.34
N PHE A 251 -10.58 -12.94 28.89
CA PHE A 251 -12.01 -12.55 28.90
C PHE A 251 -12.85 -13.30 27.88
N TYR A 252 -12.29 -13.75 26.77
CA TYR A 252 -13.05 -14.52 25.78
C TYR A 252 -13.12 -16.00 26.16
N SER A 253 -12.11 -16.53 26.82
CA SER A 253 -12.06 -17.88 27.34
C SER A 253 -13.09 -18.12 28.45
N GLN A 254 -13.40 -17.11 29.26
CA GLN A 254 -14.42 -17.21 30.32
C GLN A 254 -15.86 -17.30 29.76
N LYS A 255 -16.16 -16.58 28.67
CA LYS A 255 -17.51 -16.60 28.08
C LYS A 255 -17.92 -17.95 27.50
N ASN A 256 -16.96 -18.77 27.10
CA ASN A 256 -17.20 -20.13 26.61
C ASN A 256 -17.24 -21.20 27.73
N LYS A 257 -16.69 -20.91 28.91
CA LYS A 257 -16.74 -21.83 30.06
C LYS A 257 -18.12 -21.95 30.70
N TYR A 258 -18.98 -20.97 30.48
CA TYR A 258 -20.36 -20.95 31.05
C TYR A 258 -21.45 -21.38 30.07
N ARG A 259 -21.13 -21.87 28.88
CA ARG A 259 -22.09 -22.52 28.02
C ARG A 259 -22.26 -23.96 28.53
N ALA A 260 -23.29 -24.17 29.32
CA ALA A 260 -23.68 -25.52 29.78
C ALA A 260 -23.75 -26.48 28.59
N PRO A 261 -23.23 -27.69 28.68
CA PRO A 261 -23.40 -28.68 27.64
C PRO A 261 -24.90 -28.93 27.46
N ARG A 262 -25.45 -28.72 26.28
CA ARG A 262 -26.78 -29.25 25.94
C ARG A 262 -26.70 -30.74 26.09
N GLY A 263 -27.33 -31.25 27.15
CA GLY A 263 -27.47 -32.67 27.41
C GLY A 263 -28.01 -33.37 26.17
N LYS A 264 -27.29 -34.34 25.68
CA LYS A 264 -27.84 -35.33 24.74
C LYS A 264 -28.98 -36.00 25.47
N LEU A 265 -30.24 -35.80 25.04
CA LEU A 265 -31.35 -36.66 25.44
C LEU A 265 -30.97 -38.11 25.06
N ALA A 266 -30.92 -38.95 26.05
CA ALA A 266 -30.82 -40.38 25.86
C ALA A 266 -32.05 -40.91 25.09
N PRO A 267 -31.90 -41.84 24.15
CA PRO A 267 -33.05 -42.49 23.53
C PRO A 267 -33.76 -43.31 24.58
N ALA A 268 -35.11 -43.13 24.68
CA ALA A 268 -35.99 -43.93 25.51
C ALA A 268 -35.94 -45.40 25.08
N LEU A 269 -35.71 -46.29 26.05
CA LEU A 269 -35.95 -47.74 25.97
C LEU A 269 -37.47 -47.99 25.92
N GLY A 270 -37.89 -48.84 25.03
CA GLY A 270 -39.20 -49.48 24.99
C GLY A 270 -39.42 -50.07 23.61
N ASP A 271 -39.66 -51.24 23.38
CA ASP A 271 -40.14 -52.48 23.90
C ASP A 271 -39.98 -53.56 22.83
N THR A 272 -39.69 -54.73 23.32
CA THR A 272 -39.74 -56.07 22.80
C THR A 272 -40.85 -56.37 21.78
N GLN A 273 -40.56 -57.05 20.65
CA GLN A 273 -41.16 -58.33 20.28
C GLN A 273 -40.52 -58.92 19.00
N THR A 274 -40.09 -60.19 19.13
CA THR A 274 -39.71 -61.19 18.14
C THR A 274 -40.93 -62.01 17.73
N PRO A 275 -40.93 -62.98 16.79
CA PRO A 275 -40.24 -63.20 15.52
C PRO A 275 -41.18 -63.69 14.38
N ALA A 276 -40.67 -63.86 13.16
CA ALA A 276 -40.92 -65.01 12.24
C ALA A 276 -40.33 -64.82 10.83
N LYS A 277 -39.42 -65.68 10.50
CA LYS A 277 -39.35 -66.73 9.46
C LYS A 277 -39.76 -66.40 7.99
N GLY A 278 -38.86 -66.75 7.11
CA GLY A 278 -39.09 -67.21 5.73
C GLY A 278 -38.16 -66.54 4.72
N SER A 279 -37.12 -67.11 4.32
CA SER A 279 -36.78 -68.17 3.35
C SER A 279 -36.56 -67.60 1.89
N SER A 280 -35.37 -67.95 1.37
CA SER A 280 -35.00 -68.21 -0.03
C SER A 280 -35.00 -66.99 -0.98
N GLY A 281 -34.03 -66.81 -1.81
CA GLY A 281 -33.02 -67.57 -2.44
C GLY A 281 -32.44 -66.81 -3.61
N GLN A 282 -31.26 -67.18 -3.95
CA GLN A 282 -30.70 -67.19 -5.28
C GLN A 282 -30.04 -65.91 -5.85
N GLU A 283 -28.72 -65.96 -5.89
CA GLU A 283 -27.78 -65.49 -6.92
C GLU A 283 -28.06 -66.25 -8.27
N PRO A 284 -27.37 -66.02 -9.42
CA PRO A 284 -26.28 -65.09 -9.77
C PRO A 284 -26.36 -64.59 -11.24
N GLY A 285 -25.34 -63.83 -11.69
CA GLY A 285 -25.02 -63.64 -13.13
C GLY A 285 -24.43 -62.26 -13.48
N ARG A 286 -23.17 -62.07 -13.46
CA ARG A 286 -22.06 -62.23 -14.41
C ARG A 286 -22.37 -61.81 -15.89
N SER A 287 -21.65 -60.73 -16.31
CA SER A 287 -20.91 -60.54 -17.59
C SER A 287 -20.63 -59.03 -17.78
N ARG A 288 -19.43 -58.52 -17.76
CA ARG A 288 -18.29 -58.51 -18.67
C ARG A 288 -18.65 -58.24 -20.16
N VAL A 289 -18.11 -57.11 -20.69
CA VAL A 289 -17.57 -56.84 -22.03
C VAL A 289 -17.15 -55.35 -22.05
N GLU A 290 -15.87 -55.00 -21.96
CA GLU A 290 -14.89 -54.70 -23.04
C GLU A 290 -15.30 -53.57 -24.03
N GLY A 291 -14.46 -52.54 -24.03
CA GLY A 291 -14.19 -51.37 -24.88
C GLY A 291 -14.19 -51.63 -26.42
N PRO A 292 -13.55 -50.88 -27.32
CA PRO A 292 -12.61 -49.77 -27.20
C PRO A 292 -12.79 -48.64 -28.27
N HIS A 293 -11.84 -47.64 -28.24
CA HIS A 293 -11.26 -46.85 -29.37
C HIS A 293 -11.97 -45.61 -29.97
N SER A 294 -11.16 -44.54 -29.88
CA SER A 294 -10.72 -43.57 -30.94
C SER A 294 -11.73 -42.60 -31.58
N SER A 295 -11.51 -41.32 -31.40
CA SER A 295 -10.89 -40.42 -32.37
C SER A 295 -10.58 -39.11 -31.65
#